data_401a83de0826f98ec0dc62e64c7a2eb4
#
_entry.id   401a83de0826f98ec0dc62e64c7a2eb4
#
_cell.length_a   1.000
_cell.length_b   1.000
_cell.length_c   1.000
_cell.angle_alpha   90.00
_cell.angle_beta   90.00
_cell.angle_gamma   90.00
#
_symmetry.space_group_name_H-M   'P 1'
#
loop_
_entity.id
_entity.type
_entity.pdbx_description
1 polymer ?
#
loop_
_entity_poly.entity_id
_entity_poly.type
_entity_poly.pdbx_seq_one_letter_code
_entity_poly.pdbx_strand_id
1 'polypeptide(L)'
;MDKVERKRLIKSLLSGRLSKKQRKAFADLESVDIEIKKQWNESGNRAADMAIKEQIWKKVKTKCEYRKNNRVLVEPRWYFAAASIVLLLTIGGFWLTFKGDKIANELIKITAQQNQMYTLPDSSKVWMEPGSSIQYTKSFNKERKVWLSGNSLFEVYKHEGSTFQVYIDKAFIEVKGTCFHIKQTDAEKNEITLFRGKIEFNVESTGQKTVMKPLQRVIYNPRNAEMRVEQITNIKWENGKYNFTDIARAY
;
A
#
# COMPACT_ATOMS: atom_id res chain seq x y z
N MET A 1 -23.80 -52.78 -3.37
CA MET A 1 -22.55 -53.14 -2.63
C MET A 1 -22.45 -54.67 -2.61
N ASP A 2 -21.36 -55.20 -3.14
CA ASP A 2 -21.14 -56.63 -3.34
C ASP A 2 -20.84 -57.34 -1.99
N LYS A 3 -21.22 -58.66 -1.91
CA LYS A 3 -21.08 -59.51 -0.71
C LYS A 3 -19.63 -59.57 -0.18
N VAL A 4 -18.64 -59.43 -1.06
CA VAL A 4 -17.23 -59.44 -0.72
C VAL A 4 -16.81 -58.08 -0.09
N GLU A 5 -17.36 -57.00 -0.56
CA GLU A 5 -17.11 -55.66 -0.06
C GLU A 5 -17.70 -55.45 1.36
N ARG A 6 -18.88 -56.05 1.62
CA ARG A 6 -19.48 -56.07 2.95
C ARG A 6 -18.61 -56.82 3.97
N LYS A 7 -18.07 -58.00 3.59
CA LYS A 7 -17.17 -58.75 4.48
C LYS A 7 -15.88 -57.99 4.83
N ARG A 8 -15.30 -57.27 3.87
CA ARG A 8 -14.12 -56.44 4.10
C ARG A 8 -14.42 -55.26 5.02
N LEU A 9 -15.56 -54.61 4.86
CA LEU A 9 -15.99 -53.50 5.71
C LEU A 9 -16.25 -53.96 7.15
N ILE A 10 -16.92 -55.08 7.33
CA ILE A 10 -17.20 -55.67 8.67
C ILE A 10 -15.88 -56.05 9.36
N LYS A 11 -14.92 -56.63 8.63
CA LYS A 11 -13.59 -57.00 9.16
C LYS A 11 -12.79 -55.77 9.57
N SER A 12 -12.87 -54.67 8.83
CA SER A 12 -12.20 -53.40 9.15
C SER A 12 -12.89 -52.69 10.31
N LEU A 13 -14.19 -52.85 10.51
CA LEU A 13 -14.92 -52.35 11.64
C LEU A 13 -14.51 -53.06 12.94
N LEU A 14 -14.44 -54.38 12.92
CA LEU A 14 -14.02 -55.19 14.05
C LEU A 14 -12.55 -54.95 14.45
N SER A 15 -11.70 -54.63 13.49
CA SER A 15 -10.28 -54.30 13.73
C SER A 15 -10.03 -52.83 14.11
N GLY A 16 -11.06 -52.01 14.23
CA GLY A 16 -10.93 -50.59 14.60
C GLY A 16 -10.28 -49.66 13.55
N ARG A 17 -10.04 -50.17 12.33
CA ARG A 17 -9.29 -49.49 11.26
C ARG A 17 -10.14 -48.79 10.20
N LEU A 18 -11.31 -48.27 10.56
CA LEU A 18 -12.17 -47.54 9.64
C LEU A 18 -11.79 -46.05 9.53
N SER A 19 -11.65 -45.54 8.30
CA SER A 19 -11.50 -44.13 8.04
C SER A 19 -12.76 -43.33 8.41
N LYS A 20 -12.62 -42.02 8.68
CA LYS A 20 -13.77 -41.12 8.99
C LYS A 20 -14.89 -41.19 7.92
N LYS A 21 -14.54 -41.33 6.66
CA LYS A 21 -15.47 -41.40 5.51
C LYS A 21 -16.24 -42.72 5.49
N GLN A 22 -15.57 -43.83 5.79
CA GLN A 22 -16.17 -45.16 5.88
C GLN A 22 -17.08 -45.29 7.07
N ARG A 23 -16.75 -44.67 8.23
CA ARG A 23 -17.63 -44.65 9.42
C ARG A 23 -18.95 -43.93 9.16
N LYS A 24 -18.90 -42.83 8.39
CA LYS A 24 -20.11 -42.06 8.03
C LYS A 24 -21.00 -42.84 7.07
N ALA A 25 -20.39 -43.44 6.03
CA ALA A 25 -21.15 -44.30 5.08
C ALA A 25 -21.76 -45.53 5.74
N PHE A 26 -21.17 -46.06 6.82
CA PHE A 26 -21.69 -47.19 7.56
C PHE A 26 -22.85 -46.82 8.50
N ALA A 27 -22.82 -45.62 9.06
CA ALA A 27 -23.89 -45.10 9.91
C ALA A 27 -25.18 -44.79 9.14
N ASP A 28 -25.08 -44.52 7.84
CA ASP A 28 -26.22 -44.17 6.98
C ASP A 28 -26.87 -45.39 6.30
N LEU A 29 -26.36 -46.60 6.57
CA LEU A 29 -26.92 -47.82 6.01
C LEU A 29 -28.04 -48.39 6.92
N GLU A 30 -29.26 -47.93 6.70
CA GLU A 30 -30.49 -48.44 7.36
C GLU A 30 -30.63 -49.99 7.28
N SER A 31 -30.09 -50.59 6.20
CA SER A 31 -30.04 -52.05 6.03
C SER A 31 -29.15 -52.79 7.07
N VAL A 32 -28.19 -52.13 7.68
CA VAL A 32 -27.29 -52.72 8.69
C VAL A 32 -28.02 -52.85 10.03
N ASP A 33 -28.84 -51.88 10.38
CA ASP A 33 -29.61 -51.88 11.63
C ASP A 33 -30.68 -52.98 11.60
N ILE A 34 -31.30 -53.20 10.45
CA ILE A 34 -32.29 -54.26 10.23
C ILE A 34 -31.64 -55.65 10.31
N GLU A 35 -30.47 -55.86 9.70
CA GLU A 35 -29.76 -57.15 9.70
C GLU A 35 -29.18 -57.47 11.08
N ILE A 36 -28.65 -56.49 11.80
CA ILE A 36 -28.18 -56.65 13.17
C ILE A 36 -29.37 -57.01 14.10
N LYS A 37 -30.52 -56.37 13.97
CA LYS A 37 -31.74 -56.69 14.75
C LYS A 37 -32.26 -58.13 14.46
N LYS A 38 -32.21 -58.53 13.18
CA LYS A 38 -32.61 -59.88 12.78
C LYS A 38 -31.69 -60.94 13.38
N GLN A 39 -30.40 -60.83 13.26
CA GLN A 39 -29.39 -61.72 13.84
C GLN A 39 -29.48 -61.77 15.39
N TRP A 40 -29.72 -60.56 15.97
CA TRP A 40 -29.92 -60.47 17.44
C TRP A 40 -31.16 -61.24 17.95
N ASN A 41 -32.23 -61.22 17.20
CA ASN A 41 -33.46 -61.92 17.54
C ASN A 41 -33.39 -63.44 17.26
N GLU A 42 -32.57 -63.85 16.27
CA GLU A 42 -32.36 -65.26 15.91
C GLU A 42 -31.39 -66.03 16.83
N SER A 43 -30.54 -65.27 17.59
CA SER A 43 -29.45 -65.82 18.39
C SER A 43 -29.86 -66.20 19.84
N GLY A 44 -30.88 -67.07 20.04
CA GLY A 44 -31.06 -67.75 21.32
C GLY A 44 -32.25 -67.34 22.22
N ASN A 45 -33.04 -68.33 22.59
CA ASN A 45 -34.29 -68.16 23.26
C ASN A 45 -34.23 -68.57 24.76
N ARG A 46 -33.25 -68.03 25.52
CA ARG A 46 -33.21 -68.25 26.99
C ARG A 46 -33.54 -66.95 27.74
N ALA A 47 -34.44 -67.02 28.73
CA ALA A 47 -34.87 -65.83 29.47
C ALA A 47 -33.77 -65.08 30.18
N ALA A 48 -32.66 -65.71 30.55
CA ALA A 48 -31.49 -65.08 31.11
C ALA A 48 -30.69 -64.22 30.04
N ASP A 49 -30.68 -64.66 28.79
CA ASP A 49 -30.03 -63.95 27.68
C ASP A 49 -30.83 -62.69 27.30
N MET A 50 -32.16 -62.72 27.49
CA MET A 50 -33.02 -61.54 27.21
C MET A 50 -32.72 -60.35 28.14
N ALA A 51 -32.54 -60.61 29.43
CA ALA A 51 -32.29 -59.63 30.45
C ALA A 51 -30.87 -58.95 30.20
N ILE A 52 -29.90 -59.78 29.84
CA ILE A 52 -28.53 -59.31 29.52
C ILE A 52 -28.55 -58.55 28.21
N LYS A 53 -29.29 -58.99 27.21
CA LYS A 53 -29.46 -58.27 25.93
C LYS A 53 -30.09 -56.90 26.15
N GLU A 54 -31.09 -56.79 27.00
CA GLU A 54 -31.76 -55.52 27.29
C GLU A 54 -30.86 -54.53 28.05
N GLN A 55 -30.05 -55.03 28.99
CA GLN A 55 -29.03 -54.21 29.67
C GLN A 55 -27.93 -53.69 28.73
N ILE A 56 -27.47 -54.54 27.83
CA ILE A 56 -26.46 -54.14 26.83
C ILE A 56 -27.06 -53.13 25.86
N TRP A 57 -28.28 -53.38 25.39
CA TRP A 57 -28.98 -52.44 24.49
C TRP A 57 -29.20 -51.07 25.13
N LYS A 58 -29.62 -51.03 26.39
CA LYS A 58 -29.78 -49.80 27.16
C LYS A 58 -28.45 -49.02 27.28
N LYS A 59 -27.34 -49.72 27.56
CA LYS A 59 -26.00 -49.12 27.63
C LYS A 59 -25.50 -48.61 26.26
N VAL A 60 -25.82 -49.29 25.19
CA VAL A 60 -25.45 -48.85 23.82
C VAL A 60 -26.28 -47.65 23.42
N LYS A 61 -27.59 -47.66 23.69
CA LYS A 61 -28.49 -46.55 23.35
C LYS A 61 -28.11 -45.27 24.09
N THR A 62 -27.85 -45.33 25.39
CA THR A 62 -27.40 -44.15 26.16
C THR A 62 -26.06 -43.62 25.70
N LYS A 63 -25.15 -44.49 25.28
CA LYS A 63 -23.85 -44.07 24.75
C LYS A 63 -23.94 -43.43 23.34
N CYS A 64 -24.89 -43.88 22.54
CA CYS A 64 -25.15 -43.28 21.22
C CYS A 64 -25.91 -41.96 21.33
N GLU A 65 -26.88 -41.85 22.26
CA GLU A 65 -27.63 -40.61 22.50
C GLU A 65 -26.76 -39.53 23.13
N TYR A 66 -25.81 -39.85 24.04
CA TYR A 66 -24.87 -38.91 24.62
C TYR A 66 -23.94 -38.29 23.57
N ARG A 67 -23.68 -38.99 22.46
CA ARG A 67 -22.82 -38.47 21.38
C ARG A 67 -23.56 -37.53 20.41
N LYS A 68 -24.89 -37.47 20.46
CA LYS A 68 -25.71 -36.66 19.56
C LYS A 68 -25.93 -35.23 20.08
N ASN A 69 -25.64 -34.96 21.34
CA ASN A 69 -26.09 -33.74 22.02
C ASN A 69 -24.99 -32.73 22.34
N ASN A 70 -23.73 -32.90 21.85
CA ASN A 70 -22.68 -31.89 22.02
C ASN A 70 -22.34 -31.18 20.72
N ARG A 71 -23.31 -30.95 19.85
CA ARG A 71 -23.21 -29.78 18.95
C ARG A 71 -23.76 -28.63 19.78
N VAL A 72 -22.84 -27.85 20.35
CA VAL A 72 -23.12 -26.48 20.75
C VAL A 72 -23.60 -25.80 19.46
N LEU A 73 -24.92 -25.71 19.32
CA LEU A 73 -25.53 -24.82 18.35
C LEU A 73 -25.20 -23.43 18.87
N VAL A 74 -23.98 -22.93 18.51
CA VAL A 74 -23.68 -21.54 18.67
C VAL A 74 -24.66 -20.83 17.75
N GLU A 75 -25.68 -20.23 18.35
CA GLU A 75 -26.66 -19.45 17.61
C GLU A 75 -25.94 -18.49 16.65
N PRO A 76 -26.34 -18.39 15.38
CA PRO A 76 -25.64 -17.58 14.39
C PRO A 76 -25.54 -16.11 14.81
N ARG A 77 -26.31 -15.67 15.79
CA ARG A 77 -26.30 -14.32 16.36
C ARG A 77 -24.93 -13.90 16.93
N TRP A 78 -24.15 -14.83 17.47
CA TRP A 78 -22.82 -14.53 18.02
C TRP A 78 -21.78 -14.32 16.94
N TYR A 79 -21.92 -14.96 15.79
CA TYR A 79 -21.03 -14.70 14.65
C TYR A 79 -21.23 -13.29 14.09
N PHE A 80 -22.44 -12.77 14.10
CA PHE A 80 -22.71 -11.39 13.70
C PHE A 80 -22.13 -10.38 14.71
N ALA A 81 -22.17 -10.68 16.00
CA ALA A 81 -21.55 -9.85 17.02
C ALA A 81 -19.99 -9.85 16.89
N ALA A 82 -19.39 -11.02 16.69
CA ALA A 82 -17.95 -11.13 16.47
C ALA A 82 -17.52 -10.43 15.15
N ALA A 83 -18.27 -10.61 14.06
CA ALA A 83 -18.01 -9.98 12.78
C ALA A 83 -18.12 -8.44 12.85
N SER A 84 -19.09 -7.90 13.62
CA SER A 84 -19.24 -6.47 13.81
C SER A 84 -18.07 -5.86 14.60
N ILE A 85 -17.55 -6.56 15.61
CA ILE A 85 -16.36 -6.10 16.36
C ILE A 85 -15.11 -6.10 15.46
N VAL A 86 -14.90 -7.15 14.66
CA VAL A 86 -13.78 -7.21 13.71
C VAL A 86 -13.93 -6.09 12.67
N LEU A 87 -15.13 -5.86 12.15
CA LEU A 87 -15.41 -4.78 11.20
C LEU A 87 -15.15 -3.39 11.82
N LEU A 88 -15.56 -3.17 13.06
CA LEU A 88 -15.29 -1.91 13.76
C LEU A 88 -13.80 -1.72 14.04
N LEU A 89 -13.07 -2.77 14.40
CA LEU A 89 -11.64 -2.72 14.61
C LEU A 89 -10.88 -2.49 13.29
N THR A 90 -11.31 -3.11 12.19
CA THR A 90 -10.70 -2.87 10.87
C THR A 90 -11.01 -1.48 10.34
N ILE A 91 -12.25 -1.00 10.46
CA ILE A 91 -12.62 0.36 10.08
C ILE A 91 -11.95 1.38 11.00
N GLY A 92 -11.94 1.13 12.31
CA GLY A 92 -11.26 2.00 13.29
C GLY A 92 -9.74 2.04 13.08
N GLY A 93 -9.11 0.88 12.84
CA GLY A 93 -7.69 0.78 12.49
C GLY A 93 -7.38 1.48 11.16
N PHE A 94 -8.21 1.27 10.14
CA PHE A 94 -8.13 1.98 8.87
C PHE A 94 -8.27 3.50 9.05
N TRP A 95 -9.23 3.96 9.83
CA TRP A 95 -9.41 5.38 10.16
C TRP A 95 -8.23 5.99 10.94
N LEU A 96 -7.62 5.23 11.84
CA LEU A 96 -6.43 5.67 12.58
C LEU A 96 -5.20 5.76 11.65
N THR A 97 -5.06 4.85 10.69
CA THR A 97 -3.97 4.92 9.69
C THR A 97 -4.19 6.05 8.67
N PHE A 98 -5.46 6.39 8.36
CA PHE A 98 -5.80 7.51 7.46
C PHE A 98 -5.91 8.87 8.18
N LYS A 99 -5.91 8.92 9.52
CA LYS A 99 -5.69 10.18 10.26
C LYS A 99 -4.22 10.63 10.20
N GLY A 100 -3.44 10.04 9.27
CA GLY A 100 -2.09 10.44 8.96
C GLY A 100 -2.04 11.94 8.63
N ASP A 101 -1.40 12.67 9.51
CA ASP A 101 -0.68 13.91 9.25
C ASP A 101 -1.45 15.10 8.66
N LYS A 102 -2.50 15.57 9.33
CA LYS A 102 -2.93 16.97 9.11
C LYS A 102 -1.82 18.00 9.44
N ILE A 103 -0.84 17.60 10.25
CA ILE A 103 0.35 18.43 10.58
C ILE A 103 1.34 18.49 9.40
N ALA A 104 1.34 17.50 8.49
CA ALA A 104 2.26 17.44 7.36
C ALA A 104 1.98 18.49 6.27
N ASN A 105 0.80 19.11 6.26
CA ASN A 105 0.37 20.03 5.20
C ASN A 105 0.54 21.51 5.57
N GLU A 106 1.14 21.85 6.71
CA GLU A 106 1.43 23.25 7.02
C GLU A 106 2.54 23.75 6.12
N LEU A 107 2.20 24.73 5.26
CA LEU A 107 3.11 25.35 4.31
C LEU A 107 3.89 26.49 4.99
N ILE A 108 5.19 26.43 4.88
CA ILE A 108 6.09 27.53 5.22
C ILE A 108 6.30 28.35 3.96
N LYS A 109 5.97 29.63 4.00
CA LYS A 109 6.21 30.59 2.90
C LYS A 109 7.29 31.54 3.28
N ILE A 110 8.28 31.72 2.40
CA ILE A 110 9.39 32.64 2.51
C ILE A 110 9.35 33.58 1.30
N THR A 111 9.41 34.86 1.52
CA THR A 111 9.44 35.88 0.46
C THR A 111 10.68 36.71 0.62
N ALA A 112 11.44 36.87 -0.46
CA ALA A 112 12.64 37.67 -0.51
C ALA A 112 12.29 39.14 -0.78
N GLN A 113 12.71 40.04 0.10
CA GLN A 113 12.60 41.49 -0.13
C GLN A 113 13.82 42.07 -0.85
N GLN A 114 14.93 41.38 -0.74
CA GLN A 114 16.23 41.68 -1.40
C GLN A 114 16.89 40.39 -1.86
N ASN A 115 17.99 40.44 -2.56
CA ASN A 115 18.76 39.25 -2.89
C ASN A 115 19.20 38.55 -1.61
N GLN A 116 18.73 37.36 -1.39
CA GLN A 116 19.04 36.59 -0.18
C GLN A 116 19.21 35.12 -0.47
N MET A 117 20.10 34.48 0.28
CA MET A 117 20.24 33.02 0.30
C MET A 117 19.41 32.45 1.43
N TYR A 118 18.63 31.43 1.12
CA TYR A 118 17.89 30.63 2.09
C TYR A 118 18.35 29.18 2.05
N THR A 119 18.59 28.57 3.21
CA THR A 119 18.92 27.15 3.33
C THR A 119 17.70 26.37 3.72
N LEU A 120 17.30 25.41 2.88
CA LEU A 120 16.20 24.49 3.11
C LEU A 120 16.57 23.44 4.17
N PRO A 121 15.57 22.73 4.76
CA PRO A 121 15.82 21.73 5.80
C PRO A 121 16.71 20.55 5.37
N ASP A 122 16.82 20.28 4.07
CA ASP A 122 17.68 19.26 3.48
C ASP A 122 19.10 19.75 3.14
N SER A 123 19.49 20.93 3.60
CA SER A 123 20.75 21.60 3.30
C SER A 123 20.88 22.10 1.85
N SER A 124 19.84 22.03 1.04
CA SER A 124 19.81 22.70 -0.25
C SER A 124 19.75 24.21 -0.09
N LYS A 125 20.40 24.94 -0.99
CA LYS A 125 20.47 26.40 -0.95
C LYS A 125 19.66 27.00 -2.09
N VAL A 126 18.93 28.06 -1.77
CA VAL A 126 18.10 28.80 -2.71
C VAL A 126 18.50 30.27 -2.64
N TRP A 127 19.05 30.81 -3.71
CA TRP A 127 19.30 32.26 -3.85
C TRP A 127 18.12 32.88 -4.56
N MET A 128 17.42 33.74 -3.85
CA MET A 128 16.18 34.35 -4.27
C MET A 128 16.38 35.79 -4.64
N GLU A 129 15.83 36.22 -5.78
CA GLU A 129 15.77 37.63 -6.16
C GLU A 129 14.64 38.37 -5.42
N PRO A 130 14.71 39.73 -5.35
CA PRO A 130 13.64 40.52 -4.75
C PRO A 130 12.28 40.20 -5.36
N GLY A 131 11.25 40.06 -4.53
CA GLY A 131 9.88 39.71 -4.93
C GLY A 131 9.64 38.24 -5.15
N SER A 132 10.68 37.39 -5.16
CA SER A 132 10.53 35.94 -5.27
C SER A 132 10.04 35.33 -3.97
N SER A 133 9.29 34.24 -4.08
CA SER A 133 8.81 33.47 -2.91
C SER A 133 8.90 31.99 -3.15
N ILE A 134 9.25 31.25 -2.10
CA ILE A 134 9.20 29.80 -2.05
C ILE A 134 8.22 29.34 -0.98
N GLN A 135 7.57 28.22 -1.25
CA GLN A 135 6.74 27.54 -0.27
C GLN A 135 7.17 26.07 -0.19
N TYR A 136 7.14 25.50 1.01
CA TYR A 136 7.39 24.08 1.23
C TYR A 136 6.66 23.60 2.49
N THR A 137 6.49 22.28 2.64
CA THR A 137 5.79 21.70 3.79
C THR A 137 6.71 21.57 5.00
N LYS A 138 6.18 21.61 6.22
CA LYS A 138 6.96 21.31 7.44
C LYS A 138 7.59 19.91 7.42
N SER A 139 6.97 18.97 6.71
CA SER A 139 7.50 17.61 6.51
C SER A 139 8.45 17.49 5.32
N PHE A 140 9.15 18.56 4.97
CA PHE A 140 10.01 18.68 3.78
C PHE A 140 10.98 17.49 3.58
N ASN A 141 11.55 16.96 4.65
CA ASN A 141 12.50 15.84 4.55
C ASN A 141 11.86 14.53 4.07
N LYS A 142 10.53 14.39 4.18
CA LYS A 142 9.79 13.24 3.64
C LYS A 142 9.48 13.42 2.16
N GLU A 143 9.10 14.65 1.79
CA GLU A 143 8.76 15.03 0.41
C GLU A 143 9.43 16.36 0.08
N ARG A 144 10.55 16.31 -0.62
CA ARG A 144 11.37 17.46 -0.98
C ARG A 144 10.72 18.27 -2.10
N LYS A 145 9.57 18.91 -1.80
CA LYS A 145 8.77 19.70 -2.74
C LYS A 145 8.82 21.18 -2.38
N VAL A 146 9.10 22.01 -3.39
CA VAL A 146 9.13 23.47 -3.30
C VAL A 146 8.23 24.04 -4.39
N TRP A 147 7.37 24.97 -4.04
CA TRP A 147 6.63 25.82 -4.98
C TRP A 147 7.34 27.16 -5.09
N LEU A 148 7.76 27.52 -6.30
CA LEU A 148 8.45 28.75 -6.57
C LEU A 148 7.53 29.73 -7.29
N SER A 149 7.61 31.01 -6.87
CA SER A 149 7.11 32.16 -7.62
C SER A 149 8.22 33.19 -7.70
N GLY A 150 8.59 33.60 -8.91
CA GLY A 150 9.70 34.53 -9.18
C GLY A 150 11.00 33.84 -9.56
N ASN A 151 12.12 34.56 -9.41
CA ASN A 151 13.43 34.15 -9.90
C ASN A 151 14.30 33.57 -8.77
N SER A 152 14.89 32.41 -9.01
CA SER A 152 15.77 31.80 -8.00
C SER A 152 16.77 30.84 -8.60
N LEU A 153 17.97 30.81 -7.99
CA LEU A 153 18.99 29.80 -8.25
C LEU A 153 18.92 28.74 -7.16
N PHE A 154 18.86 27.49 -7.57
CA PHE A 154 18.84 26.33 -6.69
C PHE A 154 20.19 25.60 -6.75
N GLU A 155 20.77 25.34 -5.61
CA GLU A 155 21.84 24.36 -5.42
C GLU A 155 21.32 23.23 -4.53
N VAL A 156 20.84 22.18 -5.18
CA VAL A 156 20.19 21.07 -4.50
C VAL A 156 21.22 20.08 -4.01
N TYR A 157 21.17 19.78 -2.71
CA TYR A 157 22.01 18.77 -2.10
C TYR A 157 21.55 17.37 -2.50
N LYS A 158 22.52 16.50 -2.84
CA LYS A 158 22.24 15.13 -3.26
C LYS A 158 21.90 14.25 -2.05
N HIS A 159 20.68 13.72 -2.02
CA HIS A 159 20.27 12.67 -1.07
C HIS A 159 20.01 11.39 -1.85
N GLU A 160 20.62 10.28 -1.42
CA GLU A 160 20.40 8.98 -2.06
C GLU A 160 18.97 8.52 -1.85
N GLY A 161 18.35 8.00 -2.93
CA GLY A 161 16.98 7.50 -2.92
C GLY A 161 15.87 8.55 -2.89
N SER A 162 16.19 9.87 -2.81
CA SER A 162 15.19 10.93 -2.72
C SER A 162 15.33 11.93 -3.87
N THR A 163 14.21 12.25 -4.50
CA THR A 163 14.12 13.31 -5.52
C THR A 163 13.73 14.65 -4.89
N PHE A 164 14.17 15.75 -5.49
CA PHE A 164 13.78 17.10 -5.14
C PHE A 164 12.92 17.66 -6.28
N GLN A 165 11.77 18.25 -5.97
CA GLN A 165 10.84 18.78 -6.96
C GLN A 165 10.62 20.27 -6.75
N VAL A 166 10.71 21.04 -7.85
CA VAL A 166 10.35 22.47 -7.87
C VAL A 166 9.15 22.65 -8.79
N TYR A 167 8.06 23.11 -8.24
CA TYR A 167 6.83 23.41 -8.95
C TYR A 167 6.83 24.88 -9.39
N ILE A 168 6.53 25.10 -10.66
CA ILE A 168 6.38 26.40 -11.29
C ILE A 168 5.16 26.37 -12.20
N ASP A 169 4.21 27.27 -12.01
CA ASP A 169 2.98 27.31 -12.80
C ASP A 169 2.36 25.92 -13.05
N LYS A 170 2.30 25.47 -14.30
CA LYS A 170 1.74 24.19 -14.74
C LYS A 170 2.81 23.14 -15.06
N ALA A 171 4.00 23.26 -14.46
CA ALA A 171 5.11 22.35 -14.67
C ALA A 171 5.89 22.11 -13.38
N PHE A 172 6.65 21.04 -13.34
CA PHE A 172 7.61 20.81 -12.27
C PHE A 172 8.93 20.27 -12.78
N ILE A 173 9.96 20.57 -12.01
CA ILE A 173 11.35 20.20 -12.25
C ILE A 173 11.73 19.16 -11.23
N GLU A 174 12.21 18.00 -11.68
CA GLU A 174 12.68 16.92 -10.81
C GLU A 174 14.19 16.77 -10.91
N VAL A 175 14.87 16.75 -9.74
CA VAL A 175 16.33 16.68 -9.65
C VAL A 175 16.76 15.79 -8.47
N LYS A 176 18.05 15.36 -8.49
CA LYS A 176 18.64 14.56 -7.38
C LYS A 176 19.84 15.24 -6.71
N GLY A 177 20.45 16.22 -7.37
CA GLY A 177 21.64 16.91 -6.87
C GLY A 177 22.19 17.78 -8.00
N THR A 178 21.73 19.02 -8.09
CA THR A 178 21.73 19.80 -9.32
C THR A 178 21.87 21.27 -8.98
N CYS A 179 22.60 22.02 -9.80
CA CYS A 179 22.63 23.47 -9.73
C CYS A 179 21.95 24.04 -10.99
N PHE A 180 20.88 24.82 -10.80
CA PHE A 180 20.05 25.35 -11.87
C PHE A 180 19.38 26.67 -11.48
N HIS A 181 19.09 27.48 -12.47
CA HIS A 181 18.38 28.74 -12.31
C HIS A 181 17.00 28.69 -12.96
N ILE A 182 16.04 29.28 -12.30
CA ILE A 182 14.67 29.48 -12.80
C ILE A 182 14.44 30.99 -12.87
N LYS A 183 14.02 31.46 -14.05
CA LYS A 183 13.63 32.83 -14.30
C LYS A 183 12.20 32.86 -14.84
N GLN A 184 11.30 33.47 -14.09
CA GLN A 184 9.91 33.71 -14.49
C GLN A 184 9.81 35.19 -14.90
N THR A 185 9.90 35.47 -16.20
CA THR A 185 9.95 36.86 -16.71
C THR A 185 8.55 37.47 -16.72
N ASP A 186 7.55 36.68 -17.11
CA ASP A 186 6.12 37.06 -17.17
C ASP A 186 5.24 35.81 -17.16
N ALA A 187 3.93 35.99 -17.28
CA ALA A 187 2.97 34.89 -17.30
C ALA A 187 3.07 33.94 -18.52
N GLU A 188 3.94 34.26 -19.47
CA GLU A 188 4.08 33.50 -20.72
C GLU A 188 5.46 32.86 -20.89
N LYS A 189 6.43 33.20 -20.02
CA LYS A 189 7.80 32.77 -20.23
C LYS A 189 8.51 32.38 -18.95
N ASN A 190 8.77 31.08 -18.82
CA ASN A 190 9.67 30.55 -17.82
C ASN A 190 10.93 30.01 -18.46
N GLU A 191 12.09 30.42 -17.97
CA GLU A 191 13.40 29.96 -18.42
C GLU A 191 14.05 29.13 -17.33
N ILE A 192 14.44 27.90 -17.64
CA ILE A 192 15.12 26.99 -16.73
C ILE A 192 16.51 26.71 -17.30
N THR A 193 17.54 27.12 -16.61
CA THR A 193 18.96 26.97 -17.05
C THR A 193 19.67 25.99 -16.16
N LEU A 194 20.23 24.92 -16.73
CA LEU A 194 20.97 23.90 -16.01
C LEU A 194 22.46 24.12 -16.07
N PHE A 195 23.13 24.25 -14.92
CA PHE A 195 24.58 24.41 -14.78
C PHE A 195 25.30 23.12 -14.48
N ARG A 196 24.79 22.34 -13.53
CA ARG A 196 25.41 21.08 -13.09
C ARG A 196 24.32 20.02 -12.74
N GLY A 197 24.57 18.79 -13.11
CA GLY A 197 23.70 17.66 -12.79
C GLY A 197 22.77 17.31 -13.94
N LYS A 198 21.55 16.90 -13.61
CA LYS A 198 20.51 16.47 -14.54
C LYS A 198 19.15 16.96 -14.06
N ILE A 199 18.36 17.51 -14.96
CA ILE A 199 16.98 17.91 -14.73
C ILE A 199 16.05 17.02 -15.56
N GLU A 200 14.94 16.59 -14.96
CA GLU A 200 13.75 16.14 -15.68
C GLU A 200 12.69 17.25 -15.54
N PHE A 201 12.37 17.90 -16.65
CA PHE A 201 11.33 18.93 -16.72
C PHE A 201 10.04 18.28 -17.19
N ASN A 202 8.97 18.46 -16.41
CA ASN A 202 7.66 17.80 -16.61
C ASN A 202 6.57 18.85 -16.74
N VAL A 203 5.77 18.79 -17.82
CA VAL A 203 4.60 19.63 -18.04
C VAL A 203 3.34 18.90 -17.62
N GLU A 204 2.65 19.42 -16.62
CA GLU A 204 1.49 18.72 -16.01
C GLU A 204 0.32 18.58 -16.99
N SER A 205 0.04 19.60 -17.78
CA SER A 205 -1.13 19.63 -18.67
C SER A 205 -1.05 18.67 -19.86
N THR A 206 0.15 18.40 -20.35
CA THR A 206 0.39 17.55 -21.55
C THR A 206 1.04 16.22 -21.23
N GLY A 207 1.58 16.06 -20.00
CA GLY A 207 2.41 14.92 -19.64
C GLY A 207 3.75 14.87 -20.35
N GLN A 208 4.12 15.94 -21.10
CA GLN A 208 5.38 16.02 -21.81
C GLN A 208 6.55 16.09 -20.82
N LYS A 209 7.61 15.32 -21.10
CA LYS A 209 8.82 15.27 -20.29
C LYS A 209 10.05 15.56 -21.14
N THR A 210 10.98 16.31 -20.57
CA THR A 210 12.26 16.62 -21.22
C THR A 210 13.40 16.50 -20.23
N VAL A 211 14.45 15.81 -20.65
CA VAL A 211 15.66 15.64 -19.85
C VAL A 211 16.71 16.65 -20.31
N MET A 212 17.14 17.52 -19.39
CA MET A 212 18.19 18.52 -19.66
C MET A 212 19.56 18.01 -19.26
N LYS A 213 20.54 18.35 -20.06
CA LYS A 213 21.96 18.19 -19.78
C LYS A 213 22.55 19.53 -19.34
N PRO A 214 23.72 19.56 -18.68
CA PRO A 214 24.42 20.81 -18.35
C PRO A 214 24.59 21.71 -19.57
N LEU A 215 24.51 23.02 -19.34
CA LEU A 215 24.58 24.09 -20.36
C LEU A 215 23.38 24.10 -21.32
N GLN A 216 22.25 23.48 -20.93
CA GLN A 216 21.00 23.65 -21.65
C GLN A 216 20.06 24.59 -20.90
N ARG A 217 19.22 25.26 -21.67
CA ARG A 217 18.11 26.08 -21.21
C ARG A 217 16.82 25.56 -21.80
N VAL A 218 15.80 25.41 -20.98
CA VAL A 218 14.42 25.22 -21.40
C VAL A 218 13.71 26.57 -21.33
N ILE A 219 13.04 26.95 -22.41
CA ILE A 219 12.07 28.02 -22.44
C ILE A 219 10.68 27.38 -22.50
N TYR A 220 9.83 27.68 -21.50
CA TYR A 220 8.51 27.10 -21.35
C TYR A 220 7.45 28.19 -21.27
N ASN A 221 6.38 28.03 -22.06
CA ASN A 221 5.23 28.91 -22.03
C ASN A 221 4.07 28.20 -21.28
N PRO A 222 3.68 28.62 -20.05
CA PRO A 222 2.63 27.97 -19.28
C PRO A 222 1.21 28.15 -19.84
N ARG A 223 0.97 29.08 -20.81
CA ARG A 223 -0.34 29.29 -21.42
C ARG A 223 -0.67 28.22 -22.46
N ASN A 224 0.27 27.93 -23.34
CA ASN A 224 0.07 27.00 -24.46
C ASN A 224 0.86 25.69 -24.31
N ALA A 225 1.61 25.53 -23.21
CA ALA A 225 2.48 24.39 -22.93
C ALA A 225 3.62 24.17 -23.95
N GLU A 226 3.94 25.17 -24.75
CA GLU A 226 5.06 25.10 -25.67
C GLU A 226 6.38 25.11 -24.92
N MET A 227 7.29 24.24 -25.35
CA MET A 227 8.61 24.09 -24.75
C MET A 227 9.68 24.05 -25.84
N ARG A 228 10.75 24.78 -25.63
CA ARG A 228 11.92 24.77 -26.48
C ARG A 228 13.19 24.58 -25.66
N VAL A 229 14.09 23.73 -26.14
CA VAL A 229 15.39 23.47 -25.53
C VAL A 229 16.47 24.17 -26.36
N GLU A 230 17.29 24.94 -25.69
CA GLU A 230 18.42 25.66 -26.31
C GLU A 230 19.74 25.26 -25.67
N GLN A 231 20.83 25.28 -26.45
CA GLN A 231 22.19 25.13 -25.94
C GLN A 231 22.74 26.51 -25.57
N ILE A 232 23.33 26.62 -24.40
CA ILE A 232 23.96 27.86 -23.95
C ILE A 232 25.45 27.77 -24.26
N THR A 233 25.95 28.69 -25.07
CA THR A 233 27.35 28.71 -25.51
C THR A 233 28.24 29.68 -24.72
N ASN A 234 27.66 30.63 -24.00
CA ASN A 234 28.40 31.74 -23.37
C ASN A 234 28.16 31.81 -21.85
N ILE A 235 28.63 30.78 -21.10
CA ILE A 235 28.78 30.92 -19.65
C ILE A 235 30.25 31.26 -19.39
N LYS A 236 30.53 32.51 -18.95
CA LYS A 236 31.85 32.88 -18.49
C LYS A 236 32.06 32.44 -17.06
N TRP A 237 33.10 31.63 -16.84
CA TRP A 237 33.65 31.36 -15.52
C TRP A 237 34.59 32.51 -15.14
N GLU A 238 34.27 33.22 -14.09
CA GLU A 238 35.19 34.18 -13.49
C GLU A 238 35.41 33.86 -12.02
N ASN A 239 36.67 33.74 -11.63
CA ASN A 239 37.08 33.51 -10.22
C ASN A 239 36.43 32.31 -9.49
N GLY A 240 36.20 31.20 -10.19
CA GLY A 240 35.62 30.00 -9.57
C GLY A 240 34.12 30.11 -9.26
N LYS A 241 33.48 31.18 -9.72
CA LYS A 241 32.02 31.41 -9.60
C LYS A 241 31.40 31.47 -10.98
N TYR A 242 30.16 31.04 -11.09
CA TYR A 242 29.41 31.27 -12.32
C TYR A 242 29.16 32.76 -12.48
N ASN A 243 29.66 33.38 -13.56
CA ASN A 243 29.28 34.73 -13.86
C ASN A 243 27.96 34.74 -14.61
N PHE A 244 26.89 35.05 -13.88
CA PHE A 244 25.52 35.09 -14.37
C PHE A 244 25.20 36.42 -15.05
N THR A 245 26.06 36.91 -15.95
CA THR A 245 25.83 38.19 -16.61
C THR A 245 24.52 38.28 -17.38
N ASP A 246 23.96 37.16 -17.77
CA ASP A 246 22.58 37.05 -18.33
C ASP A 246 21.55 36.52 -17.37
N ILE A 247 21.95 36.05 -16.23
CA ILE A 247 21.11 35.54 -15.17
C ILE A 247 21.34 36.49 -14.02
N ALA A 248 20.44 37.42 -13.80
CA ALA A 248 20.52 38.54 -12.85
C ALA A 248 21.74 38.49 -11.91
N ARG A 249 22.47 39.56 -11.78
CA ARG A 249 23.59 39.70 -10.84
C ARG A 249 23.13 39.42 -9.41
N ALA A 250 23.07 38.13 -9.07
CA ALA A 250 22.57 37.66 -7.80
C ALA A 250 23.66 37.58 -6.73
N TYR A 251 24.81 38.20 -6.94
CA TYR A 251 25.91 38.27 -5.96
C TYR A 251 26.61 39.61 -5.99
#